data_591ab7cf33224e017a747aa1c6e33626
#
_entry.id   591ab7cf33224e017a747aa1c6e33626
#
_cell.length_a   1.000
_cell.length_b   1.000
_cell.length_c   1.000
_cell.angle_alpha   90.00
_cell.angle_beta   90.00
_cell.angle_gamma   90.00
#
_symmetry.space_group_name_H-M   'P 1'
#
loop_
_entity.id
_entity.type
_entity.pdbx_description
1 polymer ?
#
loop_
_entity_poly.entity_id
_entity_poly.type
_entity_poly.pdbx_seq_one_letter_code
_entity_poly.pdbx_strand_id
1 'polypeptide(L)'
;MTSRDNDVFEATTPGLPVVRPQASGGFFESLRERLPRGALSALGVAASLAVFALAAYILGRTLSSLSYADLLNAFRATSGAQILASLALSALSYLFLTGYDVVALYHMRTRAPYRVAALASFASYAISFNLGFPIITSAAVRYWIYSRVALNALQVANITVFAGVTFWLGMTLVMGIGFIYGADALAALDGLPAFLHIIPGVLILAGVLFYFAWVTVDRRIIRLRGHALELPGFVPTLAQFALGVADLCCAAGALYVLLPEGIPLDFVPFVAVYVVACILGVISHAPGGIGVFEATMLHAIPAASHESILASLLLFRMIYYFIPFIVALALLGADEGARRWGTLRDAIARILEERSN
;
A
#
# COMPACT_ATOMS: atom_id res chain seq x y z
N MET A 1 18.33 35.08 58.61
CA MET A 1 19.41 34.16 58.95
C MET A 1 19.17 32.92 58.06
N THR A 2 19.79 32.74 57.07
CA THR A 2 20.98 32.47 56.28
C THR A 2 20.60 31.48 55.24
N SER A 3 20.51 31.92 54.06
CA SER A 3 21.17 31.60 52.82
C SER A 3 22.43 30.73 52.94
N ARG A 4 22.50 29.76 52.07
CA ARG A 4 23.65 28.92 51.55
C ARG A 4 23.28 27.44 51.62
N ASP A 5 23.26 26.79 50.55
CA ASP A 5 24.20 26.07 49.75
C ASP A 5 23.40 25.18 48.78
N ASN A 6 23.36 25.53 47.54
CA ASN A 6 23.07 24.59 46.43
C ASN A 6 23.87 24.99 45.17
N ASP A 7 25.20 25.12 45.36
CA ASP A 7 26.14 25.18 44.25
C ASP A 7 27.09 24.01 44.42
N VAL A 8 26.82 22.89 43.78
CA VAL A 8 27.81 21.87 43.37
C VAL A 8 27.08 20.86 42.46
N PHE A 9 27.19 21.02 41.18
CA PHE A 9 27.36 20.00 40.14
C PHE A 9 27.11 20.59 38.74
N GLU A 10 27.87 21.62 38.37
CA GLU A 10 28.14 21.85 36.95
C GLU A 10 29.35 21.02 36.53
N ALA A 11 29.09 19.82 36.07
CA ALA A 11 30.07 19.04 35.31
C ALA A 11 30.03 19.50 33.85
N THR A 12 31.02 20.30 33.49
CA THR A 12 31.39 20.70 32.13
C THR A 12 31.56 19.48 31.23
N THR A 13 30.55 19.19 30.41
CA THR A 13 30.71 18.37 29.20
C THR A 13 31.04 19.30 28.04
N PRO A 14 32.12 19.03 27.27
CA PRO A 14 32.49 19.84 26.11
C PRO A 14 31.37 19.79 25.07
N GLY A 15 30.90 20.95 24.63
CA GLY A 15 29.79 21.12 23.69
C GLY A 15 30.05 20.40 22.38
N LEU A 16 29.24 19.40 22.14
CA LEU A 16 28.98 18.93 20.77
C LEU A 16 28.30 20.09 20.02
N PRO A 17 28.73 20.45 18.82
CA PRO A 17 28.08 21.49 18.05
C PRO A 17 26.65 21.07 17.81
N VAL A 18 25.71 21.87 18.31
CA VAL A 18 24.30 21.77 17.93
C VAL A 18 24.23 22.08 16.44
N VAL A 19 24.23 21.03 15.63
CA VAL A 19 23.96 21.14 14.20
C VAL A 19 22.49 21.56 14.09
N ARG A 20 22.25 22.87 13.99
CA ARG A 20 20.97 23.39 13.57
C ARG A 20 20.69 22.77 12.20
N PRO A 21 19.53 22.13 11.98
CA PRO A 21 19.16 21.69 10.67
C PRO A 21 19.16 22.95 9.79
N GLN A 22 20.08 23.03 8.84
CA GLN A 22 19.95 24.00 7.75
C GLN A 22 18.62 23.69 7.07
N ALA A 23 17.68 24.60 7.24
CA ALA A 23 16.46 24.60 6.45
C ALA A 23 16.90 24.62 4.99
N SER A 24 16.92 23.46 4.35
CA SER A 24 16.91 23.38 2.91
C SER A 24 15.54 23.90 2.49
N GLY A 25 15.43 25.23 2.38
CA GLY A 25 14.33 25.93 1.76
C GLY A 25 14.21 25.43 0.33
N GLY A 26 13.61 24.24 0.21
CA GLY A 26 13.46 23.55 -1.05
C GLY A 26 12.48 24.27 -1.93
N PHE A 27 12.53 23.98 -3.22
CA PHE A 27 11.65 24.43 -4.27
C PHE A 27 10.17 24.62 -3.84
N PHE A 28 9.68 23.79 -2.93
CA PHE A 28 8.32 23.90 -2.38
C PHE A 28 8.11 25.07 -1.40
N GLU A 29 9.11 25.49 -0.64
CA GLU A 29 9.00 26.67 0.24
C GLU A 29 9.03 27.97 -0.58
N SER A 30 9.87 28.04 -1.61
CA SER A 30 9.91 29.17 -2.53
C SER A 30 8.63 29.30 -3.38
N LEU A 31 7.98 28.17 -3.72
CA LEU A 31 6.66 28.17 -4.35
C LEU A 31 5.56 28.64 -3.37
N ARG A 32 5.65 28.25 -2.10
CA ARG A 32 4.67 28.65 -1.07
C ARG A 32 4.70 30.14 -0.74
N GLU A 33 5.86 30.77 -0.82
CA GLU A 33 6.02 32.21 -0.64
C GLU A 33 5.54 33.04 -1.82
N ARG A 34 5.59 32.49 -3.03
CA ARG A 34 5.22 33.19 -4.29
C ARG A 34 3.73 33.07 -4.64
N LEU A 35 3.00 32.10 -4.10
CA LEU A 35 1.60 31.88 -4.43
C LEU A 35 0.67 32.48 -3.37
N PRO A 36 -0.36 33.24 -3.75
CA PRO A 36 -1.36 33.72 -2.81
C PRO A 36 -2.02 32.53 -2.09
N ARG A 37 -2.31 32.70 -0.81
CA ARG A 37 -2.88 31.64 0.04
C ARG A 37 -4.11 30.94 -0.56
N GLY A 38 -4.88 31.64 -1.40
CA GLY A 38 -6.00 31.06 -2.15
C GLY A 38 -5.59 30.19 -3.34
N ALA A 39 -4.43 30.43 -3.96
CA ALA A 39 -3.96 29.65 -5.11
C ALA A 39 -3.47 28.25 -4.71
N LEU A 40 -2.86 28.11 -3.52
CA LEU A 40 -2.44 26.80 -2.99
C LEU A 40 -3.64 25.90 -2.66
N SER A 41 -4.71 26.48 -2.10
CA SER A 41 -5.94 25.72 -1.85
C SER A 41 -6.65 25.36 -3.16
N ALA A 42 -6.68 26.25 -4.13
CA ALA A 42 -7.24 25.98 -5.47
C ALA A 42 -6.44 24.93 -6.22
N LEU A 43 -5.10 24.96 -6.14
CA LEU A 43 -4.22 23.94 -6.73
C LEU A 43 -4.44 22.56 -6.07
N GLY A 44 -4.60 22.52 -4.75
CA GLY A 44 -4.92 21.28 -4.02
C GLY A 44 -6.28 20.70 -4.43
N VAL A 45 -7.30 21.55 -4.58
CA VAL A 45 -8.63 21.13 -5.08
C VAL A 45 -8.54 20.68 -6.53
N ALA A 46 -7.83 21.41 -7.39
CA ALA A 46 -7.65 21.03 -8.79
C ALA A 46 -6.89 19.71 -8.94
N ALA A 47 -5.83 19.49 -8.15
CA ALA A 47 -5.10 18.22 -8.12
C ALA A 47 -5.99 17.06 -7.63
N SER A 48 -6.81 17.28 -6.59
CA SER A 48 -7.76 16.29 -6.10
C SER A 48 -8.82 15.95 -7.15
N LEU A 49 -9.38 16.95 -7.82
CA LEU A 49 -10.34 16.75 -8.91
C LEU A 49 -9.71 16.04 -10.12
N ALA A 50 -8.46 16.37 -10.45
CA ALA A 50 -7.73 15.70 -11.54
C ALA A 50 -7.48 14.22 -11.23
N VAL A 51 -7.08 13.88 -10.00
CA VAL A 51 -6.92 12.49 -9.55
C VAL A 51 -8.27 11.77 -9.61
N PHE A 52 -9.34 12.40 -9.14
CA PHE A 52 -10.68 11.82 -9.19
C PHE A 52 -11.17 11.61 -10.61
N ALA A 53 -10.98 12.60 -11.50
CA ALA A 53 -11.38 12.50 -12.92
C ALA A 53 -10.56 11.41 -13.64
N LEU A 54 -9.25 11.33 -13.38
CA LEU A 54 -8.39 10.28 -13.92
C LEU A 54 -8.84 8.89 -13.43
N ALA A 55 -9.14 8.78 -12.13
CA ALA A 55 -9.66 7.56 -11.53
C ALA A 55 -10.99 7.12 -12.17
N ALA A 56 -11.93 8.06 -12.33
CA ALA A 56 -13.22 7.80 -12.98
C ALA A 56 -13.05 7.43 -14.47
N TYR A 57 -12.13 8.08 -15.17
CA TYR A 57 -11.81 7.76 -16.57
C TYR A 57 -11.25 6.34 -16.73
N ILE A 58 -10.25 5.98 -15.90
CA ILE A 58 -9.64 4.63 -15.93
C ILE A 58 -10.69 3.58 -15.55
N LEU A 59 -11.49 3.84 -14.51
CA LEU A 59 -12.60 2.97 -14.13
C LEU A 59 -13.59 2.78 -15.27
N GLY A 60 -14.02 3.88 -15.90
CA GLY A 60 -14.94 3.84 -17.05
C GLY A 60 -14.37 3.04 -18.22
N ARG A 61 -13.10 3.24 -18.55
CA ARG A 61 -12.41 2.51 -19.62
C ARG A 61 -12.28 1.02 -19.30
N THR A 62 -11.96 0.66 -18.06
CA THR A 62 -11.84 -0.73 -17.64
C THR A 62 -13.21 -1.43 -17.63
N LEU A 63 -14.26 -0.75 -17.12
CA LEU A 63 -15.63 -1.28 -17.16
C LEU A 63 -16.15 -1.43 -18.58
N SER A 64 -15.82 -0.51 -19.49
CA SER A 64 -16.24 -0.61 -20.90
C SER A 64 -15.57 -1.75 -21.67
N SER A 65 -14.41 -2.25 -21.21
CA SER A 65 -13.76 -3.43 -21.77
C SER A 65 -14.33 -4.75 -21.25
N LEU A 66 -15.15 -4.71 -20.19
CA LEU A 66 -15.81 -5.89 -19.62
C LEU A 66 -17.21 -6.03 -20.21
N SER A 67 -17.52 -7.20 -20.76
CA SER A 67 -18.88 -7.54 -21.16
C SER A 67 -19.75 -7.71 -19.90
N TYR A 68 -20.86 -6.98 -19.82
CA TYR A 68 -21.83 -7.17 -18.75
C TYR A 68 -22.37 -8.61 -18.69
N ALA A 69 -22.51 -9.24 -19.84
CA ALA A 69 -22.94 -10.64 -19.94
C ALA A 69 -21.92 -11.59 -19.30
N ASP A 70 -20.62 -11.40 -19.57
CA ASP A 70 -19.56 -12.24 -19.00
C ASP A 70 -19.47 -12.11 -17.50
N LEU A 71 -19.59 -10.89 -16.98
CA LEU A 71 -19.63 -10.63 -15.55
C LEU A 71 -20.84 -11.27 -14.87
N LEU A 72 -22.02 -11.17 -15.48
CA LEU A 72 -23.24 -11.79 -14.95
C LEU A 72 -23.15 -13.32 -14.98
N ASN A 73 -22.58 -13.90 -16.01
CA ASN A 73 -22.36 -15.34 -16.12
C ASN A 73 -21.34 -15.81 -15.07
N ALA A 74 -20.25 -15.09 -14.88
CA ALA A 74 -19.27 -15.35 -13.82
C ALA A 74 -19.91 -15.34 -12.43
N PHE A 75 -20.76 -14.36 -12.17
CA PHE A 75 -21.50 -14.23 -10.89
C PHE A 75 -22.47 -15.40 -10.65
N ARG A 76 -23.15 -15.85 -11.71
CA ARG A 76 -24.08 -16.99 -11.63
C ARG A 76 -23.38 -18.33 -11.50
N ALA A 77 -22.17 -18.47 -12.04
CA ALA A 77 -21.38 -19.69 -11.97
C ALA A 77 -20.66 -19.87 -10.63
N THR A 78 -20.48 -18.77 -9.85
CA THR A 78 -19.75 -18.78 -8.59
C THR A 78 -20.74 -18.87 -7.42
N SER A 79 -20.45 -19.73 -6.43
CA SER A 79 -21.33 -19.88 -5.27
C SER A 79 -21.25 -18.65 -4.35
N GLY A 80 -22.37 -18.36 -3.65
CA GLY A 80 -22.41 -17.26 -2.69
C GLY A 80 -21.37 -17.40 -1.57
N ALA A 81 -21.02 -18.62 -1.19
CA ALA A 81 -19.98 -18.90 -0.19
C ALA A 81 -18.59 -18.49 -0.70
N GLN A 82 -18.25 -18.78 -1.96
CA GLN A 82 -16.99 -18.36 -2.58
C GLN A 82 -16.88 -16.83 -2.66
N ILE A 83 -17.96 -16.15 -3.05
CA ILE A 83 -18.01 -14.68 -3.10
C ILE A 83 -17.80 -14.08 -1.71
N LEU A 84 -18.50 -14.60 -0.70
CA LEU A 84 -18.37 -14.14 0.69
C LEU A 84 -16.95 -14.38 1.23
N ALA A 85 -16.36 -15.55 0.97
CA ALA A 85 -14.99 -15.88 1.35
C ALA A 85 -13.98 -14.95 0.67
N SER A 86 -14.14 -14.65 -0.61
CA SER A 86 -13.30 -13.71 -1.35
C SER A 86 -13.41 -12.28 -0.80
N LEU A 87 -14.63 -11.83 -0.48
CA LEU A 87 -14.84 -10.54 0.18
C LEU A 87 -14.18 -10.46 1.55
N ALA A 88 -14.31 -11.51 2.37
CA ALA A 88 -13.70 -11.58 3.70
C ALA A 88 -12.15 -11.56 3.61
N LEU A 89 -11.58 -12.36 2.70
CA LEU A 89 -10.13 -12.38 2.48
C LEU A 89 -9.62 -11.04 1.92
N SER A 90 -10.36 -10.41 1.02
CA SER A 90 -10.04 -9.07 0.51
C SER A 90 -10.07 -8.03 1.63
N ALA A 91 -11.10 -8.03 2.48
CA ALA A 91 -11.18 -7.14 3.63
C ALA A 91 -10.03 -7.36 4.62
N LEU A 92 -9.63 -8.62 4.84
CA LEU A 92 -8.51 -8.98 5.71
C LEU A 92 -7.17 -8.53 5.11
N SER A 93 -6.96 -8.68 3.81
CA SER A 93 -5.78 -8.15 3.10
C SER A 93 -5.68 -6.63 3.30
N TYR A 94 -6.75 -5.89 3.02
CA TYR A 94 -6.77 -4.43 3.24
C TYR A 94 -6.56 -4.05 4.71
N LEU A 95 -7.01 -4.86 5.66
CA LEU A 95 -6.71 -4.65 7.07
C LEU A 95 -5.20 -4.79 7.35
N PHE A 96 -4.53 -5.81 6.81
CA PHE A 96 -3.08 -5.96 6.92
C PHE A 96 -2.33 -4.80 6.27
N LEU A 97 -2.80 -4.29 5.13
CA LEU A 97 -2.23 -3.08 4.49
C LEU A 97 -2.28 -1.87 5.42
N THR A 98 -3.32 -1.70 6.27
CA THR A 98 -3.32 -0.62 7.27
C THR A 98 -2.19 -0.75 8.27
N GLY A 99 -1.79 -1.98 8.58
CA GLY A 99 -0.67 -2.29 9.45
C GLY A 99 0.68 -1.78 8.92
N TYR A 100 0.85 -1.69 7.60
CA TYR A 100 2.08 -1.17 7.00
C TYR A 100 2.35 0.28 7.42
N ASP A 101 1.33 1.13 7.36
CA ASP A 101 1.44 2.52 7.78
C ASP A 101 1.63 2.64 9.31
N VAL A 102 0.98 1.76 10.08
CA VAL A 102 1.15 1.72 11.55
C VAL A 102 2.58 1.38 11.95
N VAL A 103 3.18 0.36 11.31
CA VAL A 103 4.57 -0.03 11.58
C VAL A 103 5.54 1.06 11.11
N ALA A 104 5.26 1.72 9.97
CA ALA A 104 6.04 2.85 9.49
C ALA A 104 6.02 4.02 10.48
N LEU A 105 4.83 4.41 10.96
CA LEU A 105 4.66 5.49 11.96
C LEU A 105 5.37 5.13 13.27
N TYR A 106 5.23 3.89 13.74
CA TYR A 106 5.92 3.41 14.93
C TYR A 106 7.45 3.49 14.79
N HIS A 107 7.99 2.99 13.67
CA HIS A 107 9.43 3.03 13.38
C HIS A 107 9.96 4.46 13.33
N MET A 108 9.24 5.37 12.70
CA MET A 108 9.60 6.79 12.59
C MET A 108 9.32 7.60 13.85
N ARG A 109 8.79 6.98 14.91
CA ARG A 109 8.37 7.62 16.17
C ARG A 109 7.42 8.80 15.92
N THR A 110 6.63 8.72 14.87
CA THR A 110 5.66 9.74 14.48
C THR A 110 4.27 9.32 14.94
N ARG A 111 3.53 10.23 15.56
CA ARG A 111 2.20 9.93 16.10
C ARG A 111 1.12 10.39 15.12
N ALA A 112 0.27 9.47 14.72
CA ALA A 112 -0.99 9.75 14.04
C ALA A 112 -2.09 8.86 14.64
N PRO A 113 -3.34 9.33 14.73
CA PRO A 113 -4.45 8.49 15.17
C PRO A 113 -4.63 7.32 14.22
N TYR A 114 -4.92 6.12 14.75
CA TYR A 114 -5.10 4.91 13.92
C TYR A 114 -6.15 5.10 12.81
N ARG A 115 -7.24 5.82 13.08
CA ARG A 115 -8.27 6.11 12.06
C ARG A 115 -7.71 6.85 10.85
N VAL A 116 -6.77 7.78 11.09
CA VAL A 116 -6.11 8.54 10.01
C VAL A 116 -5.14 7.62 9.25
N ALA A 117 -4.35 6.81 9.97
CA ALA A 117 -3.43 5.86 9.36
C ALA A 117 -4.16 4.80 8.55
N ALA A 118 -5.26 4.25 9.07
CA ALA A 118 -6.08 3.27 8.38
C ALA A 118 -6.72 3.86 7.11
N LEU A 119 -7.29 5.06 7.18
CA LEU A 119 -7.85 5.73 6.01
C LEU A 119 -6.77 6.06 4.98
N ALA A 120 -5.61 6.55 5.41
CA ALA A 120 -4.49 6.90 4.53
C ALA A 120 -3.97 5.66 3.80
N SER A 121 -3.73 4.56 4.51
CA SER A 121 -3.27 3.31 3.93
C SER A 121 -4.33 2.71 3.00
N PHE A 122 -5.54 2.48 3.50
CA PHE A 122 -6.64 1.91 2.72
C PHE A 122 -6.89 2.66 1.41
N ALA A 123 -7.10 3.98 1.49
CA ALA A 123 -7.37 4.79 0.31
C ALA A 123 -6.17 4.82 -0.66
N SER A 124 -4.93 4.87 -0.13
CA SER A 124 -3.73 4.87 -0.95
C SER A 124 -3.60 3.59 -1.77
N TYR A 125 -3.79 2.43 -1.15
CA TYR A 125 -3.70 1.15 -1.86
C TYR A 125 -4.88 0.94 -2.81
N ALA A 126 -6.11 1.19 -2.35
CA ALA A 126 -7.30 1.03 -3.17
C ALA A 126 -7.27 1.91 -4.44
N ILE A 127 -6.72 3.12 -4.34
CA ILE A 127 -6.58 4.03 -5.48
C ILE A 127 -5.38 3.64 -6.35
N SER A 128 -4.21 3.39 -5.75
CA SER A 128 -2.98 3.15 -6.50
C SER A 128 -3.00 1.82 -7.27
N PHE A 129 -3.65 0.79 -6.75
CA PHE A 129 -3.80 -0.49 -7.46
C PHE A 129 -4.61 -0.37 -8.75
N ASN A 130 -5.51 0.62 -8.84
CA ASN A 130 -6.31 0.86 -10.04
C ASN A 130 -5.65 1.85 -11.02
N LEU A 131 -5.00 2.91 -10.50
CA LEU A 131 -4.44 3.98 -11.35
C LEU A 131 -3.10 3.62 -12.00
N GLY A 132 -2.36 2.68 -11.46
CA GLY A 132 -0.95 2.46 -11.81
C GLY A 132 -0.02 3.48 -11.14
N PHE A 133 1.30 3.36 -11.38
CA PHE A 133 2.34 4.16 -10.71
C PHE A 133 2.21 4.16 -9.18
N PRO A 134 2.22 2.99 -8.53
CA PRO A 134 1.78 2.84 -7.12
C PRO A 134 2.51 3.76 -6.15
N ILE A 135 3.80 4.02 -6.36
CA ILE A 135 4.61 4.87 -5.47
C ILE A 135 4.12 6.32 -5.50
N ILE A 136 3.87 6.87 -6.69
CA ILE A 136 3.48 8.28 -6.84
C ILE A 136 2.04 8.49 -6.38
N THR A 137 1.12 7.65 -6.84
CA THR A 137 -0.31 7.77 -6.50
C THR A 137 -0.56 7.54 -5.02
N SER A 138 0.09 6.52 -4.42
CA SER A 138 -0.06 6.25 -3.00
C SER A 138 0.56 7.35 -2.13
N ALA A 139 1.70 7.93 -2.53
CA ALA A 139 2.30 9.06 -1.83
C ALA A 139 1.40 10.30 -1.87
N ALA A 140 0.78 10.59 -3.01
CA ALA A 140 -0.13 11.72 -3.16
C ALA A 140 -1.38 11.59 -2.26
N VAL A 141 -2.01 10.41 -2.25
CA VAL A 141 -3.18 10.13 -1.40
C VAL A 141 -2.80 10.19 0.09
N ARG A 142 -1.68 9.56 0.48
CA ARG A 142 -1.17 9.65 1.86
C ARG A 142 -0.88 11.09 2.26
N TYR A 143 -0.23 11.87 1.40
CA TYR A 143 0.06 13.27 1.69
C TYR A 143 -1.21 14.09 1.92
N TRP A 144 -2.23 13.90 1.09
CA TRP A 144 -3.51 14.57 1.25
C TRP A 144 -4.16 14.28 2.61
N ILE A 145 -4.07 13.05 3.10
CA ILE A 145 -4.67 12.65 4.39
C ILE A 145 -3.77 13.05 5.57
N TYR A 146 -2.48 12.72 5.52
CA TYR A 146 -1.55 12.94 6.63
C TYR A 146 -1.17 14.42 6.85
N SER A 147 -1.21 15.26 5.81
CA SER A 147 -1.00 16.71 5.96
C SER A 147 -1.98 17.35 6.94
N ARG A 148 -3.13 16.73 7.14
CA ARG A 148 -4.18 17.19 8.06
C ARG A 148 -3.85 16.98 9.54
N VAL A 149 -2.94 16.06 9.83
CA VAL A 149 -2.39 15.81 11.17
C VAL A 149 -0.96 16.32 11.28
N ALA A 150 -0.65 17.37 10.49
CA ALA A 150 0.61 18.09 10.48
C ALA A 150 1.86 17.27 10.11
N LEU A 151 1.73 16.12 9.44
CA LEU A 151 2.87 15.43 8.84
C LEU A 151 3.34 16.19 7.60
N ASN A 152 4.65 16.40 7.51
CA ASN A 152 5.25 17.05 6.35
C ASN A 152 5.48 16.07 5.18
N ALA A 153 5.77 16.61 4.00
CA ALA A 153 5.94 15.82 2.78
C ALA A 153 7.06 14.76 2.90
N LEU A 154 8.15 15.06 3.62
CA LEU A 154 9.25 14.12 3.81
C LEU A 154 8.84 12.94 4.70
N GLN A 155 8.09 13.21 5.77
CA GLN A 155 7.55 12.15 6.64
C GLN A 155 6.62 11.22 5.85
N VAL A 156 5.74 11.79 5.03
CA VAL A 156 4.82 11.01 4.20
C VAL A 156 5.56 10.20 3.13
N ALA A 157 6.58 10.78 2.51
CA ALA A 157 7.44 10.05 1.57
C ALA A 157 8.13 8.85 2.25
N ASN A 158 8.66 9.05 3.45
CA ASN A 158 9.28 7.97 4.23
C ASN A 158 8.27 6.87 4.60
N ILE A 159 7.05 7.22 5.03
CA ILE A 159 5.97 6.25 5.27
C ILE A 159 5.69 5.45 3.99
N THR A 160 5.59 6.12 2.85
CA THR A 160 5.28 5.48 1.57
C THR A 160 6.40 4.52 1.14
N VAL A 161 7.66 4.93 1.29
CA VAL A 161 8.82 4.06 1.00
C VAL A 161 8.84 2.86 1.94
N PHE A 162 8.64 3.08 3.24
CA PHE A 162 8.62 2.01 4.23
C PHE A 162 7.50 0.99 3.95
N ALA A 163 6.30 1.47 3.62
CA ALA A 163 5.17 0.62 3.25
C ALA A 163 5.45 -0.15 1.93
N GLY A 164 6.10 0.49 0.96
CA GLY A 164 6.56 -0.17 -0.27
C GLY A 164 7.59 -1.27 0.01
N VAL A 165 8.57 -1.01 0.89
CA VAL A 165 9.54 -2.03 1.33
C VAL A 165 8.83 -3.19 2.01
N THR A 166 7.84 -2.94 2.87
CA THR A 166 7.06 -4.00 3.53
C THR A 166 6.38 -4.91 2.50
N PHE A 167 5.74 -4.33 1.50
CA PHE A 167 5.12 -5.07 0.40
C PHE A 167 6.14 -5.95 -0.35
N TRP A 168 7.28 -5.39 -0.75
CA TRP A 168 8.32 -6.13 -1.46
C TRP A 168 8.98 -7.22 -0.62
N LEU A 169 9.18 -7.01 0.69
CA LEU A 169 9.70 -8.03 1.59
C LEU A 169 8.74 -9.23 1.71
N GLY A 170 7.43 -8.96 1.87
CA GLY A 170 6.42 -10.01 1.86
C GLY A 170 6.43 -10.80 0.55
N MET A 171 6.42 -10.07 -0.58
CA MET A 171 6.42 -10.66 -1.92
C MET A 171 7.68 -11.49 -2.18
N THR A 172 8.86 -11.01 -1.77
CA THR A 172 10.14 -11.74 -1.92
C THR A 172 10.15 -13.02 -1.10
N LEU A 173 9.66 -12.98 0.15
CA LEU A 173 9.60 -14.18 1.01
C LEU A 173 8.64 -15.23 0.43
N VAL A 174 7.44 -14.83 0.02
CA VAL A 174 6.45 -15.73 -0.57
C VAL A 174 6.95 -16.30 -1.89
N MET A 175 7.60 -15.50 -2.73
CA MET A 175 8.20 -15.95 -3.98
C MET A 175 9.29 -17.00 -3.74
N GLY A 176 10.18 -16.78 -2.75
CA GLY A 176 11.23 -17.74 -2.41
C GLY A 176 10.67 -19.08 -1.95
N ILE A 177 9.65 -19.06 -1.09
CA ILE A 177 8.94 -20.27 -0.64
C ILE A 177 8.23 -20.93 -1.82
N GLY A 178 7.51 -20.15 -2.63
CA GLY A 178 6.76 -20.64 -3.77
C GLY A 178 7.63 -21.29 -4.84
N PHE A 179 8.82 -20.77 -5.09
CA PHE A 179 9.79 -21.35 -6.04
C PHE A 179 10.34 -22.69 -5.58
N ILE A 180 10.43 -22.94 -4.25
CA ILE A 180 10.88 -24.22 -3.74
C ILE A 180 9.72 -25.24 -3.72
N TYR A 181 8.60 -24.90 -3.10
CA TYR A 181 7.48 -25.81 -2.94
C TYR A 181 6.61 -25.96 -4.19
N GLY A 182 6.62 -24.97 -5.08
CA GLY A 182 5.90 -24.97 -6.35
C GLY A 182 6.78 -25.34 -7.56
N ALA A 183 8.02 -25.80 -7.34
CA ALA A 183 8.99 -26.05 -8.41
C ALA A 183 8.46 -27.01 -9.49
N ASP A 184 7.77 -28.06 -9.13
CA ASP A 184 7.21 -29.04 -10.07
C ASP A 184 6.06 -28.44 -10.88
N ALA A 185 5.21 -27.62 -10.24
CA ALA A 185 4.13 -26.92 -10.91
C ALA A 185 4.66 -25.86 -11.88
N LEU A 186 5.70 -25.12 -11.51
CA LEU A 186 6.37 -24.16 -12.38
C LEU A 186 7.07 -24.86 -13.54
N ALA A 187 7.74 -25.99 -13.29
CA ALA A 187 8.37 -26.81 -14.30
C ALA A 187 7.37 -27.33 -15.35
N ALA A 188 6.16 -27.66 -14.91
CA ALA A 188 5.09 -28.07 -15.82
C ALA A 188 4.57 -26.91 -16.71
N LEU A 189 4.73 -25.66 -16.24
CA LEU A 189 4.28 -24.47 -16.99
C LEU A 189 5.27 -24.00 -18.05
N ASP A 190 6.55 -23.94 -17.73
CA ASP A 190 7.59 -23.40 -18.61
C ASP A 190 8.47 -24.46 -19.29
N GLY A 191 8.27 -25.73 -18.91
CA GLY A 191 9.07 -26.84 -19.44
C GLY A 191 10.50 -26.91 -18.93
N LEU A 192 10.88 -26.07 -17.96
CA LEU A 192 12.20 -26.08 -17.38
C LEU A 192 12.29 -27.11 -16.24
N PRO A 193 13.45 -27.73 -16.02
CA PRO A 193 13.63 -28.65 -14.88
C PRO A 193 13.37 -27.98 -13.53
N ALA A 194 12.71 -28.68 -12.62
CA ALA A 194 12.30 -28.15 -11.30
C ALA A 194 13.47 -27.51 -10.50
N PHE A 195 14.70 -28.06 -10.62
CA PHE A 195 15.87 -27.50 -9.92
C PHE A 195 16.21 -26.06 -10.35
N LEU A 196 15.84 -25.65 -11.57
CA LEU A 196 16.02 -24.26 -12.03
C LEU A 196 15.09 -23.27 -11.31
N HIS A 197 14.02 -23.75 -10.72
CA HIS A 197 13.13 -22.95 -9.85
C HIS A 197 13.61 -23.00 -8.40
N ILE A 198 14.10 -24.17 -7.93
CA ILE A 198 14.58 -24.34 -6.57
C ILE A 198 15.81 -23.44 -6.29
N ILE A 199 16.76 -23.35 -7.22
CA ILE A 199 17.97 -22.55 -7.04
C ILE A 199 17.66 -21.08 -6.75
N PRO A 200 16.91 -20.32 -7.59
CA PRO A 200 16.55 -18.95 -7.25
C PRO A 200 15.70 -18.85 -5.98
N GLY A 201 14.83 -19.84 -5.71
CA GLY A 201 14.07 -19.88 -4.44
C GLY A 201 14.97 -19.92 -3.21
N VAL A 202 15.97 -20.78 -3.22
CA VAL A 202 16.99 -20.89 -2.14
C VAL A 202 17.80 -19.60 -2.02
N LEU A 203 18.25 -19.02 -3.14
CA LEU A 203 19.01 -17.77 -3.15
C LEU A 203 18.18 -16.60 -2.60
N ILE A 204 16.92 -16.52 -2.96
CA ILE A 204 15.97 -15.51 -2.45
C ILE A 204 15.82 -15.67 -0.93
N LEU A 205 15.55 -16.89 -0.43
CA LEU A 205 15.38 -17.13 1.00
C LEU A 205 16.69 -16.88 1.77
N ALA A 206 17.83 -17.25 1.22
CA ALA A 206 19.13 -16.92 1.80
C ALA A 206 19.36 -15.40 1.88
N GLY A 207 18.99 -14.66 0.85
CA GLY A 207 19.01 -13.19 0.84
C GLY A 207 18.08 -12.58 1.88
N VAL A 208 16.87 -13.10 2.04
CA VAL A 208 15.91 -12.68 3.07
C VAL A 208 16.46 -12.94 4.47
N LEU A 209 17.01 -14.13 4.72
CA LEU A 209 17.63 -14.48 6.00
C LEU A 209 18.85 -13.61 6.30
N PHE A 210 19.69 -13.37 5.27
CA PHE A 210 20.84 -12.47 5.39
C PHE A 210 20.40 -11.04 5.74
N TYR A 211 19.38 -10.51 5.03
CA TYR A 211 18.82 -9.19 5.32
C TYR A 211 18.30 -9.11 6.75
N PHE A 212 17.53 -10.13 7.17
CA PHE A 212 16.99 -10.20 8.51
C PHE A 212 18.07 -10.23 9.59
N ALA A 213 19.09 -11.09 9.41
CA ALA A 213 20.24 -11.16 10.30
C ALA A 213 21.02 -9.83 10.33
N TRP A 214 21.27 -9.24 9.16
CA TRP A 214 22.01 -7.99 9.03
C TRP A 214 21.35 -6.81 9.74
N VAL A 215 20.02 -6.70 9.65
CA VAL A 215 19.24 -5.63 10.28
C VAL A 215 19.11 -5.85 11.80
N THR A 216 19.25 -7.11 12.26
CA THR A 216 19.06 -7.49 13.69
C THR A 216 20.31 -7.21 14.52
N VAL A 217 21.51 -7.33 13.92
CA VAL A 217 22.79 -7.27 14.66
C VAL A 217 23.11 -5.85 15.12
N ASP A 218 22.77 -4.82 14.32
CA ASP A 218 23.05 -3.42 14.68
C ASP A 218 22.01 -2.46 14.10
N ARG A 219 21.73 -1.37 14.82
CA ARG A 219 20.93 -0.26 14.28
C ARG A 219 21.72 0.41 13.15
N ARG A 220 21.31 0.16 11.94
CA ARG A 220 21.98 0.67 10.74
C ARG A 220 21.36 1.97 10.27
N ILE A 221 22.22 2.94 9.97
CA ILE A 221 21.83 4.20 9.37
C ILE A 221 22.40 4.22 7.95
N ILE A 222 21.52 4.18 6.96
CA ILE A 222 21.92 4.38 5.56
C ILE A 222 21.89 5.89 5.29
N ARG A 223 23.02 6.45 4.91
CA ARG A 223 23.12 7.85 4.48
C ARG A 223 22.97 7.93 2.97
N LEU A 224 21.84 8.41 2.51
CA LEU A 224 21.56 8.62 1.09
C LEU A 224 21.40 10.11 0.81
N ARG A 225 22.27 10.69 -0.01
CA ARG A 225 22.22 12.10 -0.41
C ARG A 225 22.02 13.09 0.77
N GLY A 226 22.70 12.87 1.90
CA GLY A 226 22.61 13.75 3.07
C GLY A 226 21.45 13.48 4.04
N HIS A 227 20.56 12.56 3.72
CA HIS A 227 19.52 12.09 4.63
C HIS A 227 19.93 10.78 5.29
N ALA A 228 19.81 10.73 6.61
CA ALA A 228 20.05 9.53 7.40
C ALA A 228 18.72 8.75 7.50
N LEU A 229 18.65 7.58 6.88
CA LEU A 229 17.52 6.66 7.00
C LEU A 229 17.92 5.58 8.02
N GLU A 230 17.26 5.56 9.16
CA GLU A 230 17.41 4.46 10.11
C GLU A 230 16.71 3.22 9.55
N LEU A 231 17.42 2.09 9.44
CA LEU A 231 16.80 0.82 9.10
C LEU A 231 15.97 0.30 10.29
N PRO A 232 14.83 -0.38 10.01
CA PRO A 232 14.01 -0.96 11.06
C PRO A 232 14.82 -2.02 11.83
N GLY A 233 14.70 -2.01 13.17
CA GLY A 233 15.26 -3.08 14.00
C GLY A 233 14.45 -4.38 13.88
N PHE A 234 14.81 -5.39 14.71
CA PHE A 234 14.21 -6.74 14.67
C PHE A 234 12.67 -6.73 14.66
N VAL A 235 12.03 -6.08 15.62
CA VAL A 235 10.56 -6.13 15.78
C VAL A 235 9.84 -5.48 14.59
N PRO A 236 10.17 -4.25 14.14
CA PRO A 236 9.56 -3.71 12.94
C PRO A 236 9.79 -4.55 11.68
N THR A 237 10.99 -5.14 11.51
CA THR A 237 11.30 -5.99 10.35
C THR A 237 10.47 -7.27 10.38
N LEU A 238 10.33 -7.92 11.54
CA LEU A 238 9.48 -9.09 11.69
C LEU A 238 8.01 -8.74 11.37
N ALA A 239 7.54 -7.60 11.87
CA ALA A 239 6.19 -7.12 11.57
C ALA A 239 5.99 -6.84 10.07
N GLN A 240 7.00 -6.28 9.37
CA GLN A 240 6.95 -6.09 7.92
C GLN A 240 6.79 -7.42 7.18
N PHE A 241 7.59 -8.43 7.50
CA PHE A 241 7.47 -9.75 6.89
C PHE A 241 6.11 -10.39 7.19
N ALA A 242 5.68 -10.39 8.46
CA ALA A 242 4.41 -10.99 8.87
C ALA A 242 3.21 -10.33 8.16
N LEU A 243 3.17 -8.99 8.15
CA LEU A 243 2.11 -8.23 7.50
C LEU A 243 2.14 -8.43 5.98
N GLY A 244 3.33 -8.37 5.36
CA GLY A 244 3.48 -8.53 3.91
C GLY A 244 3.06 -9.91 3.43
N VAL A 245 3.45 -10.96 4.14
CA VAL A 245 3.03 -12.35 3.83
C VAL A 245 1.53 -12.53 4.05
N ALA A 246 1.01 -12.05 5.19
CA ALA A 246 -0.41 -12.19 5.51
C ALA A 246 -1.31 -11.46 4.50
N ASP A 247 -0.95 -10.23 4.13
CA ASP A 247 -1.64 -9.48 3.09
C ASP A 247 -1.64 -10.22 1.75
N LEU A 248 -0.47 -10.65 1.30
CA LEU A 248 -0.31 -11.33 0.01
C LEU A 248 -1.04 -12.67 -0.03
N CYS A 249 -0.97 -13.47 1.04
CA CYS A 249 -1.71 -14.71 1.14
C CYS A 249 -3.23 -14.49 1.15
N CYS A 250 -3.71 -13.43 1.80
CA CYS A 250 -5.13 -13.08 1.77
C CYS A 250 -5.56 -12.61 0.38
N ALA A 251 -4.76 -11.78 -0.30
CA ALA A 251 -5.04 -11.33 -1.65
C ALA A 251 -5.07 -12.50 -2.65
N ALA A 252 -4.05 -13.38 -2.60
CA ALA A 252 -4.02 -14.59 -3.42
C ALA A 252 -5.17 -15.54 -3.06
N GLY A 253 -5.46 -15.71 -1.78
CA GLY A 253 -6.59 -16.50 -1.28
C GLY A 253 -7.94 -16.01 -1.78
N ALA A 254 -8.12 -14.69 -1.86
CA ALA A 254 -9.34 -14.09 -2.40
C ALA A 254 -9.61 -14.47 -3.86
N LEU A 255 -8.54 -14.62 -4.67
CA LEU A 255 -8.67 -15.14 -6.03
C LEU A 255 -8.83 -16.67 -6.03
N TYR A 256 -8.04 -17.38 -5.20
CA TYR A 256 -8.03 -18.84 -5.15
C TYR A 256 -9.41 -19.44 -4.86
N VAL A 257 -10.14 -18.87 -3.92
CA VAL A 257 -11.49 -19.32 -3.57
C VAL A 257 -12.54 -19.08 -4.65
N LEU A 258 -12.27 -18.20 -5.61
CA LEU A 258 -13.14 -17.93 -6.76
C LEU A 258 -12.89 -18.89 -7.93
N LEU A 259 -11.78 -19.63 -7.90
CA LEU A 259 -11.46 -20.57 -8.97
C LEU A 259 -12.49 -21.70 -9.02
N PRO A 260 -12.73 -22.27 -10.21
CA PRO A 260 -13.59 -23.44 -10.37
C PRO A 260 -13.11 -24.62 -9.52
N GLU A 261 -14.05 -25.41 -9.02
CA GLU A 261 -13.73 -26.62 -8.28
C GLU A 261 -12.99 -27.66 -9.15
N GLY A 262 -12.08 -28.40 -8.53
CA GLY A 262 -11.36 -29.49 -9.20
C GLY A 262 -10.12 -29.07 -10.00
N ILE A 263 -9.64 -27.84 -9.86
CA ILE A 263 -8.35 -27.44 -10.43
C ILE A 263 -7.23 -28.15 -9.65
N PRO A 264 -6.34 -28.92 -10.32
CA PRO A 264 -5.26 -29.65 -9.66
C PRO A 264 -4.07 -28.72 -9.34
N LEU A 265 -4.31 -27.68 -8.56
CA LEU A 265 -3.29 -26.71 -8.14
C LEU A 265 -3.50 -26.35 -6.68
N ASP A 266 -2.57 -26.78 -5.84
CA ASP A 266 -2.57 -26.44 -4.41
C ASP A 266 -2.32 -24.97 -4.15
N PHE A 267 -2.72 -24.47 -2.98
CA PHE A 267 -2.64 -23.06 -2.64
C PHE A 267 -1.20 -22.49 -2.69
N VAL A 268 -0.19 -23.25 -2.22
CA VAL A 268 1.20 -22.74 -2.19
C VAL A 268 1.78 -22.53 -3.59
N PRO A 269 1.72 -23.49 -4.53
CA PRO A 269 2.08 -23.23 -5.93
C PRO A 269 1.26 -22.12 -6.56
N PHE A 270 -0.05 -22.05 -6.26
CA PHE A 270 -0.91 -20.98 -6.76
C PHE A 270 -0.42 -19.59 -6.32
N VAL A 271 -0.05 -19.43 -5.04
CA VAL A 271 0.49 -18.16 -4.52
C VAL A 271 1.79 -17.78 -5.23
N ALA A 272 2.65 -18.75 -5.56
CA ALA A 272 3.86 -18.48 -6.34
C ALA A 272 3.53 -17.88 -7.72
N VAL A 273 2.61 -18.50 -8.45
CA VAL A 273 2.12 -18.00 -9.75
C VAL A 273 1.48 -16.62 -9.58
N TYR A 274 0.66 -16.43 -8.56
CA TYR A 274 0.03 -15.14 -8.25
C TYR A 274 1.07 -14.03 -8.06
N VAL A 275 2.14 -14.30 -7.29
CA VAL A 275 3.24 -13.35 -7.07
C VAL A 275 3.95 -13.01 -8.37
N VAL A 276 4.27 -14.02 -9.19
CA VAL A 276 4.88 -13.79 -10.52
C VAL A 276 3.96 -12.93 -11.39
N ALA A 277 2.67 -13.21 -11.42
CA ALA A 277 1.70 -12.42 -12.18
C ALA A 277 1.62 -10.96 -11.67
N CYS A 278 1.65 -10.75 -10.34
CA CYS A 278 1.71 -9.41 -9.75
C CYS A 278 2.99 -8.66 -10.14
N ILE A 279 4.15 -9.30 -10.06
CA ILE A 279 5.44 -8.71 -10.43
C ILE A 279 5.45 -8.31 -11.91
N LEU A 280 5.02 -9.19 -12.80
CA LEU A 280 4.91 -8.90 -14.23
C LEU A 280 3.92 -7.76 -14.50
N GLY A 281 2.80 -7.73 -13.78
CA GLY A 281 1.84 -6.63 -13.82
C GLY A 281 2.45 -5.29 -13.42
N VAL A 282 3.25 -5.26 -12.35
CA VAL A 282 3.96 -4.05 -11.91
C VAL A 282 5.03 -3.61 -12.92
N ILE A 283 5.83 -4.55 -13.44
CA ILE A 283 6.90 -4.29 -14.42
C ILE A 283 6.32 -3.77 -15.74
N SER A 284 5.14 -4.25 -16.14
CA SER A 284 4.48 -3.81 -17.39
C SER A 284 4.02 -2.36 -17.36
N HIS A 285 3.98 -1.73 -16.17
CA HIS A 285 3.43 -0.38 -15.95
C HIS A 285 1.98 -0.21 -16.45
N ALA A 286 1.29 -1.31 -16.78
CA ALA A 286 -0.11 -1.27 -17.15
C ALA A 286 -0.97 -0.84 -15.94
N PRO A 287 -1.95 0.05 -16.11
CA PRO A 287 -2.86 0.41 -15.05
C PRO A 287 -3.52 -0.83 -14.44
N GLY A 288 -3.34 -1.03 -13.11
CA GLY A 288 -3.84 -2.24 -12.43
C GLY A 288 -3.26 -3.57 -12.93
N GLY A 289 -2.15 -3.56 -13.71
CA GLY A 289 -1.58 -4.76 -14.32
C GLY A 289 -2.50 -5.45 -15.34
N ILE A 290 -3.51 -4.72 -15.87
CA ILE A 290 -4.54 -5.26 -16.76
C ILE A 290 -3.92 -5.90 -18.01
N GLY A 291 -4.39 -7.09 -18.34
CA GLY A 291 -3.93 -7.89 -19.46
C GLY A 291 -2.75 -8.80 -19.12
N VAL A 292 -1.71 -8.26 -18.45
CA VAL A 292 -0.50 -9.04 -18.12
C VAL A 292 -0.77 -10.01 -16.95
N PHE A 293 -1.44 -9.53 -15.92
CA PHE A 293 -1.84 -10.38 -14.78
C PHE A 293 -2.76 -11.51 -15.24
N GLU A 294 -3.80 -11.19 -16.02
CA GLU A 294 -4.74 -12.19 -16.53
C GLU A 294 -4.06 -13.19 -17.46
N ALA A 295 -3.25 -12.71 -18.39
CA ALA A 295 -2.54 -13.59 -19.33
C ALA A 295 -1.61 -14.57 -18.60
N THR A 296 -0.89 -14.09 -17.56
CA THR A 296 -0.03 -14.94 -16.73
C THR A 296 -0.84 -15.99 -15.99
N MET A 297 -1.94 -15.59 -15.34
CA MET A 297 -2.79 -16.51 -14.59
C MET A 297 -3.47 -17.53 -15.51
N LEU A 298 -3.97 -17.11 -16.67
CA LEU A 298 -4.59 -17.99 -17.66
C LEU A 298 -3.60 -19.04 -18.23
N HIS A 299 -2.33 -18.63 -18.41
CA HIS A 299 -1.30 -19.55 -18.88
C HIS A 299 -0.86 -20.54 -17.80
N ALA A 300 -0.82 -20.07 -16.55
CA ALA A 300 -0.25 -20.81 -15.42
C ALA A 300 -1.23 -21.76 -14.73
N ILE A 301 -2.54 -21.50 -14.80
CA ILE A 301 -3.53 -22.35 -14.13
C ILE A 301 -4.00 -23.45 -15.08
N PRO A 302 -3.72 -24.74 -14.78
CA PRO A 302 -4.20 -25.85 -15.58
C PRO A 302 -5.72 -25.97 -15.40
N ALA A 303 -6.49 -25.64 -16.43
CA ALA A 303 -7.94 -25.72 -16.38
C ALA A 303 -8.53 -26.32 -17.64
N ALA A 304 -9.69 -26.95 -17.48
CA ALA A 304 -10.48 -27.47 -18.59
C ALA A 304 -11.02 -26.36 -19.52
N SER A 305 -11.21 -25.13 -18.98
CA SER A 305 -11.76 -23.98 -19.71
C SER A 305 -11.08 -22.68 -19.27
N HIS A 306 -10.51 -21.95 -20.22
CA HIS A 306 -9.97 -20.61 -20.01
C HIS A 306 -11.08 -19.59 -19.65
N GLU A 307 -12.30 -19.82 -20.12
CA GLU A 307 -13.45 -18.95 -19.85
C GLU A 307 -13.80 -18.94 -18.36
N SER A 308 -13.74 -20.10 -17.69
CA SER A 308 -14.04 -20.20 -16.27
C SER A 308 -13.00 -19.49 -15.39
N ILE A 309 -11.71 -19.57 -15.76
CA ILE A 309 -10.65 -18.83 -15.07
C ILE A 309 -10.81 -17.33 -15.32
N LEU A 310 -11.07 -16.92 -16.54
CA LEU A 310 -11.31 -15.52 -16.87
C LEU A 310 -12.47 -14.95 -16.06
N ALA A 311 -13.55 -15.73 -15.89
CA ALA A 311 -14.67 -15.36 -15.03
C ALA A 311 -14.25 -15.13 -13.58
N SER A 312 -13.42 -16.01 -13.00
CA SER A 312 -12.87 -15.87 -11.66
C SER A 312 -11.97 -14.63 -11.53
N LEU A 313 -11.14 -14.36 -12.53
CA LEU A 313 -10.27 -13.18 -12.59
C LEU A 313 -11.09 -11.88 -12.65
N LEU A 314 -12.18 -11.86 -13.41
CA LEU A 314 -13.09 -10.72 -13.49
C LEU A 314 -13.79 -10.47 -12.14
N LEU A 315 -14.30 -11.51 -11.48
CA LEU A 315 -14.89 -11.41 -10.15
C LEU A 315 -13.86 -10.92 -9.13
N PHE A 316 -12.64 -11.44 -9.17
CA PHE A 316 -11.56 -10.99 -8.31
C PHE A 316 -11.27 -9.49 -8.50
N ARG A 317 -11.24 -9.01 -9.77
CA ARG A 317 -11.07 -7.56 -10.02
C ARG A 317 -12.20 -6.74 -9.42
N MET A 318 -13.44 -7.22 -9.54
CA MET A 318 -14.57 -6.52 -8.92
C MET A 318 -14.44 -6.47 -7.40
N ILE A 319 -14.11 -7.60 -6.77
CA ILE A 319 -14.08 -7.75 -5.32
C ILE A 319 -12.83 -7.07 -4.71
N TYR A 320 -11.65 -7.30 -5.28
CA TYR A 320 -10.38 -6.87 -4.67
C TYR A 320 -9.92 -5.47 -5.12
N TYR A 321 -10.30 -5.03 -6.32
CA TYR A 321 -9.88 -3.74 -6.86
C TYR A 321 -11.02 -2.71 -6.87
N PHE A 322 -12.15 -3.01 -7.49
CA PHE A 322 -13.20 -2.00 -7.70
C PHE A 322 -14.01 -1.69 -6.45
N ILE A 323 -14.42 -2.70 -5.69
CA ILE A 323 -15.18 -2.46 -4.44
C ILE A 323 -14.36 -1.61 -3.46
N PRO A 324 -13.10 -1.96 -3.10
CA PRO A 324 -12.30 -1.10 -2.23
C PRO A 324 -12.05 0.30 -2.80
N PHE A 325 -11.88 0.43 -4.13
CA PHE A 325 -11.72 1.72 -4.79
C PHE A 325 -12.95 2.62 -4.61
N ILE A 326 -14.15 2.10 -4.87
CA ILE A 326 -15.41 2.85 -4.67
C ILE A 326 -15.59 3.22 -3.20
N VAL A 327 -15.32 2.29 -2.29
CA VAL A 327 -15.38 2.53 -0.85
C VAL A 327 -14.37 3.60 -0.43
N ALA A 328 -13.15 3.58 -0.96
CA ALA A 328 -12.14 4.59 -0.68
C ALA A 328 -12.58 5.98 -1.14
N LEU A 329 -13.13 6.09 -2.35
CA LEU A 329 -13.66 7.36 -2.87
C LEU A 329 -14.84 7.87 -2.01
N ALA A 330 -15.74 6.99 -1.62
CA ALA A 330 -16.88 7.33 -0.76
C ALA A 330 -16.42 7.82 0.64
N LEU A 331 -15.44 7.13 1.24
CA LEU A 331 -14.87 7.51 2.54
C LEU A 331 -14.16 8.86 2.47
N LEU A 332 -13.35 9.10 1.41
CA LEU A 332 -12.65 10.36 1.20
C LEU A 332 -13.66 11.51 0.94
N GLY A 333 -14.69 11.25 0.16
CA GLY A 333 -15.77 12.22 -0.10
C GLY A 333 -16.55 12.56 1.16
N ALA A 334 -16.90 11.56 1.97
CA ALA A 334 -17.61 11.75 3.24
C ALA A 334 -16.75 12.52 4.27
N ASP A 335 -15.46 12.19 4.38
CA ASP A 335 -14.52 12.85 5.29
C ASP A 335 -14.33 14.33 4.88
N GLU A 336 -14.16 14.63 3.60
CA GLU A 336 -14.06 16.00 3.11
C GLU A 336 -15.37 16.77 3.27
N GLY A 337 -16.53 16.13 2.98
CA GLY A 337 -17.86 16.72 3.17
C GLY A 337 -18.13 17.07 4.62
N ALA A 338 -17.82 16.17 5.55
CA ALA A 338 -17.98 16.41 6.99
C ALA A 338 -17.15 17.60 7.49
N ARG A 339 -15.94 17.77 6.97
CA ARG A 339 -15.06 18.92 7.30
C ARG A 339 -15.62 20.24 6.80
N ARG A 340 -16.03 20.28 5.53
CA ARG A 340 -16.58 21.51 4.95
C ARG A 340 -17.87 21.93 5.68
N TRP A 341 -18.67 20.95 6.06
CA TRP A 341 -19.87 21.20 6.85
C TRP A 341 -19.54 21.75 8.24
N GLY A 342 -18.52 21.20 8.92
CA GLY A 342 -18.02 21.71 10.20
C GLY A 342 -17.58 23.18 10.09
N THR A 343 -16.74 23.49 9.10
CA THR A 343 -16.26 24.85 8.86
C THR A 343 -17.39 25.84 8.56
N LEU A 344 -18.38 25.44 7.78
CA LEU A 344 -19.57 26.24 7.47
C LEU A 344 -20.41 26.50 8.72
N ARG A 345 -20.64 25.46 9.52
CA ARG A 345 -21.41 25.57 10.77
C ARG A 345 -20.74 26.52 11.76
N ASP A 346 -19.40 26.43 11.91
CA ASP A 346 -18.63 27.30 12.80
C ASP A 346 -18.62 28.76 12.28
N ALA A 347 -18.61 28.97 10.97
CA ALA A 347 -18.70 30.30 10.38
C ALA A 347 -20.10 30.92 10.61
N ILE A 348 -21.16 30.13 10.44
CA ILE A 348 -22.55 30.57 10.70
C ILE A 348 -22.73 30.89 12.20
N ALA A 349 -22.21 30.07 13.10
CA ALA A 349 -22.29 30.30 14.53
C ALA A 349 -21.64 31.63 14.94
N ARG A 350 -20.45 31.95 14.40
CA ARG A 350 -19.78 33.25 14.64
C ARG A 350 -20.60 34.45 14.14
N ILE A 351 -21.17 34.34 12.95
CA ILE A 351 -22.00 35.44 12.37
C ILE A 351 -23.24 35.67 13.25
N LEU A 352 -23.84 34.61 13.80
CA LEU A 352 -25.00 34.70 14.67
C LEU A 352 -24.63 35.31 16.04
N GLU A 353 -23.46 34.96 16.60
CA GLU A 353 -22.95 35.57 17.84
C GLU A 353 -22.62 37.06 17.66
N GLU A 354 -22.02 37.46 16.55
CA GLU A 354 -21.74 38.87 16.20
C GLU A 354 -23.01 39.73 16.01
N ARG A 355 -24.13 39.11 15.60
CA ARG A 355 -25.42 39.81 15.47
C ARG A 355 -26.23 39.90 16.78
N SER A 356 -25.89 39.10 17.77
CA SER A 356 -26.57 39.08 19.06
C SER A 356 -25.95 40.03 20.10
N ASN A 357 -24.74 40.51 19.84
CA ASN A 357 -24.02 41.55 20.62
C ASN A 357 -24.16 42.93 19.93
#